data_1d301fe352dc0ec58a1cce85f45958ba
#
_entry.id   1d301fe352dc0ec58a1cce85f45958ba
#
_cell.length_a   1.000
_cell.length_b   1.000
_cell.length_c   1.000
_cell.angle_alpha   90.00
_cell.angle_beta   90.00
_cell.angle_gamma   90.00
#
_symmetry.space_group_name_H-M   'P 1'
#
loop_
_entity.id
_entity.type
_entity.pdbx_description
1 polymer ?
#
loop_
_entity_poly.entity_id
_entity_poly.type
_entity_poly.pdbx_seq_one_letter_code
_entity_poly.pdbx_strand_id
1 'polypeptide(L)'
;MASRLLDHLTAGFTASLVWDAFDNYHDHEQYWTIYGLIRTGLRAFTPKKRYYAQKQVFRFVRPGFVRLGVICDAPDLRVLAFSSQDRQQVTLVGINTGLAPLHLNVQLIGFPIELRQKQAAYYRTSETENCHCIGRLPVNGGNWPFTGIDAQIPPACIFTLTTLG
;
A
#
# COMPACT_ATOMS: atom_id res chain seq x y z
N MET A 1 4.54 7.58 -9.69
CA MET A 1 4.15 8.31 -8.46
C MET A 1 4.20 7.40 -7.23
N ALA A 2 3.52 6.25 -7.21
CA ALA A 2 3.60 5.32 -6.08
C ALA A 2 5.03 4.88 -5.75
N SER A 3 5.84 4.53 -6.75
CA SER A 3 7.26 4.20 -6.54
C SER A 3 8.02 5.31 -5.81
N ARG A 4 7.84 6.57 -6.22
CA ARG A 4 8.51 7.71 -5.55
C ARG A 4 8.10 7.84 -4.08
N LEU A 5 6.82 7.59 -3.75
CA LEU A 5 6.38 7.60 -2.36
C LEU A 5 7.08 6.50 -1.55
N LEU A 6 7.17 5.29 -2.10
CA LEU A 6 7.93 4.21 -1.45
C LEU A 6 9.43 4.54 -1.35
N ASP A 7 10.02 5.22 -2.35
CA ASP A 7 11.42 5.69 -2.30
C ASP A 7 11.63 6.66 -1.13
N HIS A 8 10.75 7.65 -0.97
CA HIS A 8 10.82 8.59 0.14
C HIS A 8 10.74 7.88 1.49
N LEU A 9 9.77 6.97 1.64
CA LEU A 9 9.61 6.21 2.88
C LEU A 9 10.82 5.27 3.13
N THR A 10 11.41 4.69 2.07
CA THR A 10 12.63 3.89 2.18
C THR A 10 13.81 4.74 2.63
N ALA A 11 13.94 5.95 2.12
CA ALA A 11 14.99 6.90 2.51
C ALA A 11 14.81 7.49 3.92
N GLY A 12 13.73 7.13 4.63
CA GLY A 12 13.48 7.57 6.02
C GLY A 12 12.72 8.88 6.16
N PHE A 13 12.12 9.38 5.07
CA PHE A 13 11.23 10.54 5.19
C PHE A 13 10.00 10.19 6.03
N THR A 14 9.70 11.06 7.00
CA THR A 14 8.56 10.89 7.92
C THR A 14 7.27 11.51 7.39
N ALA A 15 7.36 12.31 6.33
CA ALA A 15 6.22 12.92 5.65
C ALA A 15 6.49 13.02 4.14
N SER A 16 5.43 12.91 3.36
CA SER A 16 5.46 13.13 1.92
C SER A 16 4.22 13.91 1.51
N LEU A 17 4.44 15.05 0.88
CA LEU A 17 3.38 15.89 0.34
C LEU A 17 3.25 15.64 -1.16
N VAL A 18 2.03 15.50 -1.63
CA VAL A 18 1.74 15.36 -3.05
C VAL A 18 1.12 16.64 -3.56
N TRP A 19 1.77 17.28 -4.50
CA TRP A 19 1.25 18.43 -5.24
C TRP A 19 0.47 17.91 -6.45
N ASP A 20 -0.80 18.14 -6.58
CA ASP A 20 -1.71 18.76 -5.63
C ASP A 20 -2.93 17.85 -5.44
N ALA A 21 -3.88 18.26 -4.59
CA ALA A 21 -5.06 17.43 -4.30
C ALA A 21 -5.99 17.37 -5.52
N PHE A 22 -6.20 18.47 -6.21
CA PHE A 22 -7.09 18.54 -7.37
C PHE A 22 -6.61 19.57 -8.40
N ASP A 23 -6.93 19.31 -9.67
CA ASP A 23 -6.69 20.27 -10.74
C ASP A 23 -7.88 21.23 -10.84
N ASN A 24 -7.61 22.51 -11.04
CA ASN A 24 -8.65 23.47 -11.38
C ASN A 24 -8.97 23.38 -12.88
N TYR A 25 -10.12 22.80 -13.20
CA TYR A 25 -10.57 22.59 -14.57
C TYR A 25 -10.62 23.89 -15.38
N HIS A 26 -11.03 24.99 -14.74
CA HIS A 26 -11.23 26.28 -15.43
C HIS A 26 -9.93 26.97 -15.85
N ASP A 27 -8.84 26.69 -15.14
CA ASP A 27 -7.55 27.35 -15.39
C ASP A 27 -6.65 26.55 -16.33
N HIS A 28 -6.97 25.25 -16.61
CA HIS A 28 -6.09 24.33 -17.31
C HIS A 28 -6.83 23.41 -18.28
N GLU A 29 -7.70 23.96 -19.12
CA GLU A 29 -8.54 23.16 -20.05
C GLU A 29 -7.76 22.17 -20.91
N GLN A 30 -6.53 22.55 -21.35
CA GLN A 30 -5.69 21.70 -22.19
C GLN A 30 -4.81 20.73 -21.40
N TYR A 31 -4.47 21.03 -20.13
CA TYR A 31 -3.48 20.30 -19.33
C TYR A 31 -4.02 19.75 -18.01
N TRP A 32 -5.29 19.90 -17.75
CA TRP A 32 -5.97 19.54 -16.51
C TRP A 32 -5.83 18.06 -16.11
N THR A 33 -5.40 17.20 -17.04
CA THR A 33 -5.15 15.78 -16.75
C THR A 33 -3.77 15.51 -16.16
N ILE A 34 -2.87 16.49 -16.17
CA ILE A 34 -1.45 16.31 -15.83
C ILE A 34 -1.24 16.33 -14.32
N TYR A 35 -1.81 17.33 -13.64
CA TYR A 35 -1.61 17.56 -12.21
C TYR A 35 -2.74 16.96 -11.37
N GLY A 36 -2.61 17.02 -10.06
CA GLY A 36 -3.63 16.65 -9.09
C GLY A 36 -3.93 15.16 -8.96
N LEU A 37 -4.43 14.80 -7.79
CA LEU A 37 -4.92 13.44 -7.49
C LEU A 37 -6.37 13.24 -7.94
N ILE A 38 -7.14 14.33 -7.94
CA ILE A 38 -8.57 14.34 -8.25
C ILE A 38 -8.77 15.28 -9.44
N ARG A 39 -9.51 14.83 -10.42
CA ARG A 39 -10.01 15.63 -11.51
C ARG A 39 -11.30 16.31 -11.08
N THR A 40 -11.34 17.64 -11.20
CA THR A 40 -12.56 18.40 -10.92
C THR A 40 -13.28 18.74 -12.22
N GLY A 41 -14.59 18.71 -12.20
CA GLY A 41 -15.48 19.21 -13.25
C GLY A 41 -16.55 20.10 -12.62
N LEU A 42 -17.42 20.69 -13.43
CA LEU A 42 -18.48 21.60 -12.95
C LEU A 42 -19.37 21.03 -11.86
N ARG A 43 -19.59 19.70 -11.86
CA ARG A 43 -20.49 19.03 -10.91
C ARG A 43 -19.97 17.66 -10.45
N ALA A 44 -18.69 17.35 -10.71
CA ALA A 44 -18.14 16.03 -10.42
C ALA A 44 -16.69 16.10 -9.98
N PHE A 45 -16.33 15.19 -9.08
CA PHE A 45 -14.96 14.93 -8.68
C PHE A 45 -14.61 13.50 -9.04
N THR A 46 -13.56 13.31 -9.85
CA THR A 46 -13.15 11.98 -10.30
C THR A 46 -11.74 11.69 -9.79
N PRO A 47 -11.57 10.79 -8.82
CA PRO A 47 -10.25 10.36 -8.38
C PRO A 47 -9.50 9.68 -9.54
N LYS A 48 -8.26 10.10 -9.75
CA LYS A 48 -7.37 9.52 -10.76
C LYS A 48 -6.70 8.24 -10.22
N LYS A 49 -6.15 7.42 -11.07
CA LYS A 49 -5.40 6.21 -10.68
C LYS A 49 -4.31 6.52 -9.64
N ARG A 50 -3.63 7.67 -9.76
CA ARG A 50 -2.61 8.12 -8.79
C ARG A 50 -3.16 8.39 -7.38
N TYR A 51 -4.41 8.81 -7.26
CA TYR A 51 -5.10 8.93 -5.97
C TYR A 51 -5.21 7.58 -5.27
N TYR A 52 -5.66 6.56 -5.98
CA TYR A 52 -5.82 5.22 -5.41
C TYR A 52 -4.47 4.58 -5.07
N ALA A 53 -3.43 4.86 -5.86
CA ALA A 53 -2.09 4.41 -5.56
C ALA A 53 -1.54 5.05 -4.27
N GLN A 54 -1.76 6.36 -4.06
CA GLN A 54 -1.39 7.06 -2.82
C GLN A 54 -2.23 6.58 -1.62
N LYS A 55 -3.51 6.30 -1.84
CA LYS A 55 -4.43 5.80 -0.82
C LYS A 55 -3.96 4.48 -0.20
N GLN A 56 -3.23 3.63 -0.94
CA GLN A 56 -2.64 2.40 -0.41
C GLN A 56 -1.68 2.66 0.77
N VAL A 57 -1.03 3.82 0.79
CA VAL A 57 -0.16 4.23 1.90
C VAL A 57 -0.93 5.07 2.91
N PHE A 58 -1.48 6.21 2.48
CA PHE A 58 -2.02 7.23 3.37
C PHE A 58 -3.23 6.76 4.20
N ARG A 59 -3.98 5.80 3.70
CA ARG A 59 -5.10 5.22 4.43
C ARG A 59 -4.66 4.25 5.53
N PHE A 60 -3.59 3.49 5.30
CA PHE A 60 -3.27 2.32 6.11
C PHE A 60 -1.98 2.45 6.94
N VAL A 61 -1.08 3.36 6.58
CA VAL A 61 0.05 3.73 7.42
C VAL A 61 -0.38 4.89 8.30
N ARG A 62 -0.69 4.61 9.56
CA ARG A 62 -1.25 5.59 10.48
C ARG A 62 -0.16 6.43 11.14
N PRO A 63 -0.45 7.68 11.55
CA PRO A 63 0.43 8.45 12.40
C PRO A 63 0.86 7.64 13.63
N GLY A 64 2.15 7.69 13.96
CA GLY A 64 2.73 6.92 15.05
C GLY A 64 3.14 5.49 14.71
N PHE A 65 2.88 5.00 13.49
CA PHE A 65 3.43 3.73 13.03
C PHE A 65 4.93 3.84 12.82
N VAL A 66 5.63 2.78 13.17
CA VAL A 66 7.08 2.64 13.02
C VAL A 66 7.39 1.77 11.82
N ARG A 67 8.32 2.21 10.99
CA ARG A 67 8.81 1.39 9.86
C ARG A 67 9.65 0.23 10.38
N LEU A 68 9.40 -0.96 9.84
CA LEU A 68 10.12 -2.18 10.16
C LEU A 68 11.19 -2.47 9.11
N GLY A 69 12.23 -3.24 9.49
CA GLY A 69 13.14 -3.85 8.54
C GLY A 69 12.41 -4.90 7.70
N VAL A 70 12.70 -4.91 6.40
CA VAL A 70 12.15 -5.89 5.44
C VAL A 70 13.32 -6.53 4.70
N ILE A 71 13.30 -7.86 4.59
CA ILE A 71 14.16 -8.64 3.71
C ILE A 71 13.28 -9.19 2.60
N CYS A 72 13.61 -8.93 1.36
CA CYS A 72 12.86 -9.37 0.19
C CYS A 72 13.83 -9.68 -0.95
N ASP A 73 13.78 -10.91 -1.45
CA ASP A 73 14.71 -11.40 -2.49
C ASP A 73 14.14 -11.26 -3.91
N ALA A 74 12.87 -10.91 -4.06
CA ALA A 74 12.24 -10.75 -5.36
C ALA A 74 12.61 -9.39 -5.98
N PRO A 75 13.33 -9.35 -7.13
CA PRO A 75 13.83 -8.10 -7.70
C PRO A 75 12.72 -7.15 -8.17
N ASP A 76 11.59 -7.72 -8.59
CA ASP A 76 10.44 -6.95 -9.08
C ASP A 76 9.46 -6.54 -7.98
N LEU A 77 9.73 -6.95 -6.74
CA LEU A 77 8.87 -6.67 -5.60
C LEU A 77 9.51 -5.69 -4.64
N ARG A 78 8.90 -4.56 -4.46
CA ARG A 78 9.29 -3.57 -3.45
C ARG A 78 8.25 -3.57 -2.34
N VAL A 79 8.67 -3.82 -1.10
CA VAL A 79 7.79 -3.89 0.06
C VAL A 79 8.34 -3.05 1.20
N LEU A 80 7.46 -2.32 1.86
CA LEU A 80 7.69 -1.67 3.14
C LEU A 80 6.69 -2.22 4.16
N ALA A 81 7.15 -2.34 5.39
CA ALA A 81 6.33 -2.78 6.51
C ALA A 81 6.34 -1.74 7.63
N PHE A 82 5.20 -1.60 8.26
CA PHE A 82 4.96 -0.67 9.36
C PHE A 82 4.18 -1.36 10.46
N SER A 83 4.40 -1.00 11.71
CA SER A 83 3.60 -1.48 12.83
C SER A 83 3.23 -0.35 13.77
N SER A 84 2.14 -0.54 14.52
CA SER A 84 1.89 0.23 15.73
C SER A 84 3.03 0.02 16.75
N GLN A 85 3.21 0.94 17.67
CA GLN A 85 4.28 0.86 18.71
C GLN A 85 4.13 -0.37 19.61
N ASP A 86 2.90 -0.77 19.91
CA ASP A 86 2.56 -1.97 20.69
C ASP A 86 2.66 -3.27 19.88
N ARG A 87 2.98 -3.18 18.58
CA ARG A 87 3.04 -4.29 17.63
C ARG A 87 1.74 -5.08 17.47
N GLN A 88 0.62 -4.52 17.87
CA GLN A 88 -0.70 -5.16 17.71
C GLN A 88 -1.29 -4.96 16.31
N GLN A 89 -0.72 -4.07 15.53
CA GLN A 89 -1.15 -3.80 14.15
C GLN A 89 0.06 -3.81 13.22
N VAL A 90 -0.11 -4.37 12.04
CA VAL A 90 0.90 -4.39 10.99
C VAL A 90 0.27 -3.99 9.65
N THR A 91 1.02 -3.23 8.88
CA THR A 91 0.66 -2.84 7.52
C THR A 91 1.87 -3.04 6.61
N LEU A 92 1.69 -3.82 5.56
CA LEU A 92 2.64 -3.95 4.48
C LEU A 92 2.09 -3.21 3.26
N VAL A 93 2.94 -2.41 2.63
CA VAL A 93 2.63 -1.77 1.35
C VAL A 93 3.72 -2.14 0.36
N GLY A 94 3.33 -2.59 -0.81
CA GLY A 94 4.31 -2.99 -1.82
C GLY A 94 3.84 -2.75 -3.25
N ILE A 95 4.80 -2.84 -4.17
CA ILE A 95 4.57 -2.75 -5.61
C ILE A 95 5.23 -3.96 -6.27
N ASN A 96 4.47 -4.71 -7.06
CA ASN A 96 5.00 -5.60 -8.06
C ASN A 96 5.21 -4.79 -9.35
N THR A 97 6.46 -4.53 -9.71
CA THR A 97 6.84 -3.81 -10.92
C THR A 97 7.06 -4.74 -12.12
N GLY A 98 7.05 -6.05 -11.88
CA GLY A 98 7.24 -7.06 -12.90
C GLY A 98 6.02 -7.29 -13.79
N LEU A 99 6.21 -8.10 -14.81
CA LEU A 99 5.18 -8.48 -15.78
C LEU A 99 4.47 -9.80 -15.43
N ALA A 100 4.95 -10.50 -14.39
CA ALA A 100 4.38 -11.75 -13.91
C ALA A 100 3.74 -11.58 -12.52
N PRO A 101 2.72 -12.39 -12.18
CA PRO A 101 2.21 -12.45 -10.82
C PRO A 101 3.26 -13.05 -9.89
N LEU A 102 3.31 -12.58 -8.64
CA LEU A 102 4.20 -13.07 -7.60
C LEU A 102 3.38 -13.70 -6.48
N HIS A 103 3.90 -14.79 -5.93
CA HIS A 103 3.41 -15.35 -4.68
C HIS A 103 4.21 -14.73 -3.53
N LEU A 104 3.55 -13.98 -2.69
CA LEU A 104 4.13 -13.32 -1.53
C LEU A 104 3.85 -14.16 -0.28
N ASN A 105 4.91 -14.74 0.31
CA ASN A 105 4.86 -15.33 1.63
C ASN A 105 5.54 -14.38 2.61
N VAL A 106 4.78 -13.78 3.50
CA VAL A 106 5.29 -12.86 4.53
C VAL A 106 5.54 -13.62 5.81
N GLN A 107 6.70 -13.41 6.41
CA GLN A 107 7.02 -13.90 7.75
C GLN A 107 7.20 -12.71 8.69
N LEU A 108 6.40 -12.64 9.74
CA LEU A 108 6.44 -11.60 10.76
C LEU A 108 7.24 -12.10 11.96
N ILE A 109 8.41 -11.50 12.19
CA ILE A 109 9.33 -11.89 13.26
C ILE A 109 9.20 -10.93 14.45
N GLY A 110 9.11 -11.47 15.67
CA GLY A 110 9.04 -10.68 16.89
C GLY A 110 7.69 -9.99 17.11
N PHE A 111 6.62 -10.49 16.51
CA PHE A 111 5.26 -10.03 16.77
C PHE A 111 4.57 -10.87 17.86
N PRO A 112 3.63 -10.25 18.62
CA PRO A 112 2.84 -10.97 19.63
C PRO A 112 2.04 -12.11 19.00
N ILE A 113 1.82 -13.18 19.78
CA ILE A 113 1.08 -14.36 19.32
C ILE A 113 -0.39 -14.04 18.99
N GLU A 114 -0.93 -13.03 19.62
CA GLU A 114 -2.30 -12.54 19.43
C GLU A 114 -2.53 -12.04 18.00
N LEU A 115 -1.47 -11.60 17.30
CA LEU A 115 -1.56 -11.20 15.90
C LEU A 115 -1.98 -12.37 15.00
N ARG A 116 -1.66 -13.62 15.38
CA ARG A 116 -2.05 -14.84 14.65
C ARG A 116 -3.57 -15.06 14.62
N GLN A 117 -4.30 -14.47 15.55
CA GLN A 117 -5.77 -14.56 15.58
C GLN A 117 -6.43 -13.52 14.68
N LYS A 118 -5.64 -12.60 14.11
CA LYS A 118 -6.16 -11.56 13.24
C LYS A 118 -6.22 -12.02 11.79
N GLN A 119 -6.92 -11.22 11.02
CA GLN A 119 -6.93 -11.30 9.57
C GLN A 119 -6.35 -10.02 9.00
N ALA A 120 -5.56 -10.14 7.96
CA ALA A 120 -5.06 -9.01 7.19
C ALA A 120 -6.03 -8.73 6.04
N ALA A 121 -6.57 -7.52 6.00
CA ALA A 121 -7.32 -7.06 4.83
C ALA A 121 -6.35 -6.80 3.67
N TYR A 122 -6.69 -7.31 2.50
CA TYR A 122 -5.90 -7.21 1.29
C TYR A 122 -6.53 -6.21 0.32
N TYR A 123 -5.81 -5.14 0.01
CA TYR A 123 -6.23 -4.10 -0.93
C TYR A 123 -5.27 -4.02 -2.12
N ARG A 124 -5.82 -3.78 -3.32
CA ARG A 124 -5.04 -3.63 -4.53
C ARG A 124 -5.43 -2.39 -5.33
N THR A 125 -4.45 -1.84 -6.03
CA THR A 125 -4.63 -0.87 -7.11
C THR A 125 -3.79 -1.35 -8.30
N SER A 126 -4.46 -1.63 -9.40
CA SER A 126 -3.88 -2.07 -10.68
C SER A 126 -4.48 -1.24 -11.81
N GLU A 127 -4.31 -1.65 -13.04
CA GLU A 127 -4.98 -1.01 -14.18
C GLU A 127 -6.51 -1.00 -14.01
N THR A 128 -7.08 -2.11 -13.54
CA THR A 128 -8.53 -2.30 -13.40
C THR A 128 -9.06 -2.09 -11.98
N GLU A 129 -8.21 -2.09 -10.96
CA GLU A 129 -8.60 -2.00 -9.56
C GLU A 129 -8.23 -0.65 -8.94
N ASN A 130 -9.05 -0.13 -8.04
CA ASN A 130 -8.91 1.19 -7.42
C ASN A 130 -8.95 1.11 -5.89
N CYS A 131 -7.85 0.70 -5.25
CA CYS A 131 -7.79 0.42 -3.82
C CYS A 131 -8.91 -0.54 -3.40
N HIS A 132 -9.11 -1.57 -4.25
CA HIS A 132 -10.18 -2.55 -4.08
C HIS A 132 -9.81 -3.52 -2.97
N CYS A 133 -10.74 -3.81 -2.07
CA CYS A 133 -10.59 -4.83 -1.06
C CYS A 133 -10.85 -6.19 -1.68
N ILE A 134 -9.81 -7.02 -1.76
CA ILE A 134 -9.87 -8.37 -2.33
C ILE A 134 -10.48 -9.35 -1.33
N GLY A 135 -10.24 -9.12 -0.04
CA GLY A 135 -10.71 -9.99 1.02
C GLY A 135 -9.83 -9.87 2.27
N ARG A 136 -9.98 -10.85 3.15
CA ARG A 136 -9.20 -10.97 4.37
C ARG A 136 -8.40 -12.28 4.33
N LEU A 137 -7.13 -12.19 4.64
CA LEU A 137 -6.20 -13.31 4.67
C LEU A 137 -5.83 -13.61 6.13
N PRO A 138 -5.75 -14.90 6.52
CA PRO A 138 -5.33 -15.26 7.86
C PRO A 138 -3.85 -14.84 8.10
N VAL A 139 -3.56 -14.41 9.32
CA VAL A 139 -2.19 -14.07 9.75
C VAL A 139 -1.49 -15.26 10.42
N ASN A 140 -1.88 -16.47 10.06
CA ASN A 140 -1.37 -17.71 10.65
C ASN A 140 -0.59 -18.60 9.67
N GLY A 141 -0.39 -18.16 8.44
CA GLY A 141 0.14 -18.94 7.32
C GLY A 141 1.63 -19.30 7.38
N GLY A 142 2.34 -19.03 8.47
CA GLY A 142 3.75 -19.41 8.61
C GLY A 142 3.96 -20.70 9.37
N ASN A 143 5.04 -21.45 9.06
CA ASN A 143 5.52 -22.53 9.91
C ASN A 143 5.99 -21.96 11.26
N TRP A 144 5.50 -22.58 12.36
CA TRP A 144 5.95 -22.19 13.70
C TRP A 144 7.50 -22.13 13.75
N PRO A 145 8.15 -21.08 14.30
CA PRO A 145 7.64 -20.03 15.16
C PRO A 145 7.18 -18.74 14.44
N PHE A 146 7.03 -18.76 13.13
CA PHE A 146 6.72 -17.54 12.34
C PHE A 146 5.22 -17.33 12.19
N THR A 147 4.83 -16.08 12.25
CA THR A 147 3.48 -15.63 11.90
C THR A 147 3.53 -15.14 10.46
N GLY A 148 2.65 -15.62 9.60
CA GLY A 148 2.76 -15.34 8.17
C GLY A 148 1.45 -14.92 7.50
N ILE A 149 1.58 -14.32 6.34
CA ILE A 149 0.47 -13.97 5.44
C ILE A 149 0.86 -14.43 4.04
N ASP A 150 -0.03 -15.17 3.37
CA ASP A 150 0.15 -15.59 1.99
C ASP A 150 -0.77 -14.78 1.06
N ALA A 151 -0.21 -14.23 -0.02
CA ALA A 151 -0.96 -13.44 -0.98
C ALA A 151 -0.44 -13.62 -2.41
N GLN A 152 -1.34 -13.59 -3.37
CA GLN A 152 -1.01 -13.49 -4.80
C GLN A 152 -1.02 -12.01 -5.22
N ILE A 153 0.10 -11.54 -5.74
CA ILE A 153 0.28 -10.14 -6.16
C ILE A 153 0.33 -10.09 -7.69
N PRO A 154 -0.69 -9.56 -8.36
CA PRO A 154 -0.69 -9.40 -9.81
C PRO A 154 0.48 -8.53 -10.31
N PRO A 155 0.84 -8.62 -11.60
CA PRO A 155 1.80 -7.71 -12.22
C PRO A 155 1.32 -6.26 -12.18
N ALA A 156 2.25 -5.32 -12.23
CA ALA A 156 1.98 -3.87 -12.29
C ALA A 156 0.96 -3.39 -11.23
N CYS A 157 1.05 -3.93 -10.01
CA CYS A 157 0.08 -3.73 -8.93
C CYS A 157 0.74 -3.12 -7.69
N ILE A 158 0.14 -2.07 -7.15
CA ILE A 158 0.42 -1.64 -5.77
C ILE A 158 -0.61 -2.29 -4.84
N PHE A 159 -0.16 -2.80 -3.71
CA PHE A 159 -1.00 -3.51 -2.76
C PHE A 159 -0.75 -3.06 -1.32
N THR A 160 -1.73 -3.34 -0.48
CA THR A 160 -1.63 -3.21 0.97
C THR A 160 -2.21 -4.45 1.65
N LEU A 161 -1.44 -5.01 2.58
CA LEU A 161 -1.90 -6.01 3.54
C LEU A 161 -1.90 -5.35 4.91
N THR A 162 -3.03 -5.34 5.61
CA THR A 162 -3.13 -4.64 6.88
C THR A 162 -4.03 -5.36 7.88
N THR A 163 -3.61 -5.41 9.14
CA THR A 163 -4.43 -5.90 10.25
C THR A 163 -5.26 -4.80 10.91
N LEU A 164 -5.23 -3.57 10.35
CA LEU A 164 -6.18 -2.51 10.73
C LEU A 164 -7.61 -2.98 10.45
N GLY A 165 -8.49 -2.85 11.42
CA GLY A 165 -9.90 -3.13 11.29
C GLY A 165 -10.66 -2.09 10.48
#